data_0db42607edf2a0ed54050f3b85e3734b
#
_entry.id   0db42607edf2a0ed54050f3b85e3734b
#
_cell.length_a   1.000
_cell.length_b   1.000
_cell.length_c   1.000
_cell.angle_alpha   90.00
_cell.angle_beta   90.00
_cell.angle_gamma   90.00
#
_symmetry.space_group_name_H-M   'P 1'
#
loop_
_entity.id
_entity.type
_entity.pdbx_description
1 polymer ?
#
loop_
_entity_poly.entity_id
_entity_poly.type
_entity_poly.pdbx_seq_one_letter_code
_entity_poly.pdbx_strand_id
1 'polypeptide(L)'
;MQTQLAPQYQGTSDGQEAEAILRKCVHCGFCTATCPTYQILGDELDGPRGRIYLIKQVLEGAQPTRKTQMHLDRCLTCRNCESTCPSGVQYGHLVDIGRKIVDEQVTRPRGEQWLRLALARGLNSPWFGAAMKLGQAVRGVLPRKLRDKVPAPQRAGAWPTTTHERQVLMLAGCVQPAMQPNINSATARVLDAVGIQTVLASQAGCCGALKFHLNDQEGAMVQMRANIDAWWPHIEAGAQAIVMNASGCGVTVKDYGHLLRDDPAYADKARRVSELTRDLSEFLPEIADVLQGDRKSTRLNS
;
A
#
# COMPACT_ATOMS: atom_id res chain seq x y z
N MET A 1 -25.75 3.29 7.38
CA MET A 1 -26.21 4.26 8.43
C MET A 1 -26.75 5.49 7.73
N GLN A 2 -27.82 6.10 8.24
CA GLN A 2 -28.23 7.44 7.79
C GLN A 2 -27.16 8.45 8.21
N THR A 3 -26.84 9.37 7.30
CA THR A 3 -25.82 10.41 7.51
C THR A 3 -26.34 11.69 6.90
N GLN A 4 -26.17 12.82 7.62
CA GLN A 4 -26.49 14.16 7.17
C GLN A 4 -25.18 14.95 7.13
N LEU A 5 -24.63 15.11 5.93
CA LEU A 5 -23.39 15.86 5.76
C LEU A 5 -23.54 17.32 6.19
N ALA A 6 -22.58 17.81 6.95
CA ALA A 6 -22.47 19.22 7.24
C ALA A 6 -22.26 20.03 5.95
N PRO A 7 -22.70 21.31 5.88
CA PRO A 7 -22.69 22.10 4.66
C PRO A 7 -21.34 22.15 3.93
N GLN A 8 -20.22 22.15 4.67
CA GLN A 8 -18.88 22.20 4.08
C GLN A 8 -18.48 20.93 3.32
N TYR A 9 -19.16 19.80 3.54
CA TYR A 9 -18.88 18.52 2.86
C TYR A 9 -19.93 18.21 1.79
N GLN A 10 -21.06 18.92 1.77
CA GLN A 10 -22.08 18.75 0.76
C GLN A 10 -21.54 19.15 -0.62
N GLY A 11 -21.76 18.28 -1.61
CA GLY A 11 -21.31 18.52 -2.99
C GLY A 11 -19.81 18.32 -3.24
N THR A 12 -19.00 18.03 -2.21
CA THR A 12 -17.59 17.65 -2.41
C THR A 12 -17.45 16.19 -2.81
N SER A 13 -16.45 15.85 -3.63
CA SER A 13 -16.17 14.47 -4.04
C SER A 13 -15.96 13.56 -2.81
N ASP A 14 -15.11 13.99 -1.87
CA ASP A 14 -14.83 13.26 -0.62
C ASP A 14 -16.09 13.05 0.24
N GLY A 15 -16.95 14.09 0.35
CA GLY A 15 -18.19 14.02 1.12
C GLY A 15 -19.20 13.05 0.50
N GLN A 16 -19.40 13.12 -0.81
CA GLN A 16 -20.32 12.23 -1.54
C GLN A 16 -19.85 10.77 -1.46
N GLU A 17 -18.56 10.52 -1.63
CA GLU A 17 -18.00 9.19 -1.52
C GLU A 17 -18.12 8.65 -0.09
N ALA A 18 -17.75 9.44 0.92
CA ALA A 18 -17.86 9.06 2.31
C ALA A 18 -19.32 8.75 2.71
N GLU A 19 -20.30 9.55 2.25
CA GLU A 19 -21.72 9.30 2.48
C GLU A 19 -22.16 7.98 1.84
N ALA A 20 -21.78 7.73 0.60
CA ALA A 20 -22.10 6.48 -0.10
C ALA A 20 -21.55 5.26 0.64
N ILE A 21 -20.31 5.34 1.16
CA ILE A 21 -19.70 4.27 1.96
C ILE A 21 -20.41 4.11 3.29
N LEU A 22 -20.71 5.20 4.01
CA LEU A 22 -21.41 5.19 5.29
C LEU A 22 -22.82 4.58 5.17
N ARG A 23 -23.53 4.85 4.08
CA ARG A 23 -24.87 4.28 3.83
C ARG A 23 -24.85 2.75 3.72
N LYS A 24 -23.75 2.15 3.22
CA LYS A 24 -23.59 0.69 3.17
C LYS A 24 -23.40 0.06 4.56
N CYS A 25 -22.90 0.80 5.55
CA CYS A 25 -22.59 0.26 6.86
C CYS A 25 -23.84 0.07 7.72
N VAL A 26 -24.14 -1.17 8.12
CA VAL A 26 -25.23 -1.51 9.04
C VAL A 26 -24.79 -1.67 10.50
N HIS A 27 -23.55 -1.35 10.82
CA HIS A 27 -22.96 -1.36 12.17
C HIS A 27 -22.94 -2.73 12.86
N CYS A 28 -22.97 -3.84 12.11
CA CYS A 28 -23.06 -5.20 12.65
C CYS A 28 -21.86 -5.67 13.48
N GLY A 29 -20.66 -5.07 13.28
CA GLY A 29 -19.47 -5.38 14.05
C GLY A 29 -18.61 -6.54 13.53
N PHE A 30 -18.96 -7.24 12.44
CA PHE A 30 -18.14 -8.34 11.89
C PHE A 30 -16.71 -7.91 11.58
N CYS A 31 -16.50 -6.67 11.18
CA CYS A 31 -15.19 -6.10 10.91
C CYS A 31 -14.25 -6.01 12.14
N THR A 32 -14.79 -6.04 13.37
CA THR A 32 -13.96 -6.00 14.60
C THR A 32 -13.21 -7.30 14.83
N ALA A 33 -13.79 -8.44 14.44
CA ALA A 33 -13.18 -9.75 14.62
C ALA A 33 -11.86 -9.94 13.85
N THR A 34 -11.70 -9.23 12.72
CA THR A 34 -10.50 -9.31 11.87
C THR A 34 -9.57 -8.11 12.01
N CYS A 35 -9.91 -7.15 12.86
CA CYS A 35 -9.12 -5.94 13.04
C CYS A 35 -7.99 -6.14 14.05
N PRO A 36 -6.70 -6.12 13.64
CA PRO A 36 -5.58 -6.36 14.56
C PRO A 36 -5.46 -5.29 15.63
N THR A 37 -5.77 -4.03 15.33
CA THR A 37 -5.69 -2.95 16.33
C THR A 37 -6.80 -3.07 17.39
N TYR A 38 -8.00 -3.50 17.01
CA TYR A 38 -9.05 -3.81 17.97
C TYR A 38 -8.68 -4.99 18.87
N GLN A 39 -8.15 -6.07 18.28
CA GLN A 39 -7.76 -7.27 19.04
C GLN A 39 -6.65 -7.00 20.06
N ILE A 40 -5.70 -6.11 19.71
CA ILE A 40 -4.56 -5.79 20.60
C ILE A 40 -4.95 -4.79 21.69
N LEU A 41 -5.73 -3.76 21.34
CA LEU A 41 -6.00 -2.63 22.21
C LEU A 41 -7.32 -2.76 22.99
N GLY A 42 -8.28 -3.56 22.52
CA GLY A 42 -9.57 -3.76 23.16
C GLY A 42 -10.50 -2.53 23.15
N ASP A 43 -10.12 -1.45 22.46
CA ASP A 43 -10.89 -0.22 22.37
C ASP A 43 -11.73 -0.20 21.09
N GLU A 44 -13.04 0.03 21.23
CA GLU A 44 -13.97 0.09 20.09
C GLU A 44 -13.56 1.18 19.09
N LEU A 45 -13.04 2.32 19.56
CA LEU A 45 -12.59 3.41 18.70
C LEU A 45 -11.30 3.07 17.92
N ASP A 46 -10.58 2.03 18.31
CA ASP A 46 -9.45 1.46 17.58
C ASP A 46 -9.88 0.32 16.63
N GLY A 47 -11.19 0.03 16.56
CA GLY A 47 -11.82 -0.88 15.59
C GLY A 47 -12.39 -0.15 14.38
N PRO A 48 -12.68 -0.88 13.27
CA PRO A 48 -13.26 -0.25 12.07
C PRO A 48 -14.62 0.37 12.34
N ARG A 49 -15.48 -0.31 13.09
CA ARG A 49 -16.83 0.16 13.43
C ARG A 49 -16.78 1.48 14.20
N GLY A 50 -15.94 1.59 15.22
CA GLY A 50 -15.80 2.82 16.00
C GLY A 50 -15.20 3.96 15.17
N ARG A 51 -14.19 3.66 14.32
CA ARG A 51 -13.61 4.65 13.40
C ARG A 51 -14.62 5.15 12.37
N ILE A 52 -15.45 4.27 11.82
CA ILE A 52 -16.56 4.65 10.93
C ILE A 52 -17.49 5.65 11.65
N TYR A 53 -17.80 5.39 12.92
CA TYR A 53 -18.64 6.28 13.71
C TYR A 53 -17.98 7.64 13.98
N LEU A 54 -16.69 7.65 14.32
CA LEU A 54 -15.92 8.90 14.48
C LEU A 54 -15.91 9.74 13.20
N ILE A 55 -15.66 9.11 12.05
CA ILE A 55 -15.66 9.79 10.75
C ILE A 55 -17.06 10.34 10.44
N LYS A 56 -18.09 9.54 10.67
CA LYS A 56 -19.48 9.98 10.51
C LYS A 56 -19.77 11.24 11.32
N GLN A 57 -19.41 11.27 12.62
CA GLN A 57 -19.63 12.44 13.47
C GLN A 57 -18.93 13.69 12.93
N VAL A 58 -17.67 13.56 12.46
CA VAL A 58 -16.93 14.69 11.86
C VAL A 58 -17.63 15.18 10.59
N LEU A 59 -18.06 14.27 9.72
CA LEU A 59 -18.78 14.63 8.50
C LEU A 59 -20.15 15.27 8.77
N GLU A 60 -20.76 14.99 9.92
CA GLU A 60 -22.01 15.63 10.39
C GLU A 60 -21.78 16.96 11.14
N GLY A 61 -20.53 17.41 11.23
CA GLY A 61 -20.17 18.73 11.77
C GLY A 61 -19.61 18.71 13.20
N ALA A 62 -19.44 17.54 13.81
CA ALA A 62 -18.76 17.46 15.11
C ALA A 62 -17.29 17.84 14.94
N GLN A 63 -16.78 18.66 15.87
CA GLN A 63 -15.39 19.07 15.88
C GLN A 63 -14.48 17.88 16.28
N PRO A 64 -13.54 17.47 15.43
CA PRO A 64 -12.61 16.39 15.78
C PRO A 64 -11.62 16.86 16.83
N THR A 65 -11.17 15.90 17.63
CA THR A 65 -10.20 16.13 18.70
C THR A 65 -8.88 15.42 18.37
N ARG A 66 -7.85 15.73 19.17
CA ARG A 66 -6.59 14.97 19.10
C ARG A 66 -6.80 13.47 19.36
N LYS A 67 -7.78 13.09 20.19
CA LYS A 67 -8.14 11.68 20.40
C LYS A 67 -8.74 11.06 19.13
N THR A 68 -9.64 11.77 18.45
CA THR A 68 -10.18 11.35 17.14
C THR A 68 -9.05 11.08 16.16
N GLN A 69 -8.12 12.02 16.02
CA GLN A 69 -6.95 11.89 15.14
C GLN A 69 -6.10 10.65 15.50
N MET A 70 -5.83 10.44 16.81
CA MET A 70 -5.06 9.31 17.29
C MET A 70 -5.70 7.95 16.94
N HIS A 71 -7.02 7.81 17.11
CA HIS A 71 -7.71 6.56 16.78
C HIS A 71 -7.69 6.28 15.27
N LEU A 72 -7.82 7.30 14.43
CA LEU A 72 -7.70 7.14 12.98
C LEU A 72 -6.27 6.79 12.56
N ASP A 73 -5.25 7.43 13.17
CA ASP A 73 -3.83 7.17 12.90
C ASP A 73 -3.39 5.74 13.25
N ARG A 74 -3.97 5.15 14.27
CA ARG A 74 -3.68 3.76 14.68
C ARG A 74 -4.17 2.70 13.69
N CYS A 75 -5.01 3.06 12.72
CA CYS A 75 -5.42 2.12 11.70
C CYS A 75 -4.21 1.73 10.81
N LEU A 76 -3.97 0.43 10.66
CA LEU A 76 -2.88 -0.11 9.84
C LEU A 76 -3.19 -0.09 8.33
N THR A 77 -4.38 0.34 7.92
CA THR A 77 -4.85 0.30 6.52
C THR A 77 -4.72 -1.07 5.85
N CYS A 78 -4.75 -2.14 6.62
CA CYS A 78 -4.60 -3.52 6.13
C CYS A 78 -5.84 -4.04 5.36
N ARG A 79 -6.98 -3.31 5.41
CA ARG A 79 -8.27 -3.62 4.75
C ARG A 79 -8.88 -5.00 5.06
N ASN A 80 -8.36 -5.72 6.04
CA ASN A 80 -8.90 -7.03 6.43
C ASN A 80 -10.39 -6.96 6.86
N CYS A 81 -10.81 -5.79 7.34
CA CYS A 81 -12.19 -5.51 7.68
C CYS A 81 -13.13 -5.42 6.46
N GLU A 82 -12.61 -5.12 5.26
CA GLU A 82 -13.39 -5.06 4.02
C GLU A 82 -13.76 -6.46 3.54
N SER A 83 -12.78 -7.39 3.54
CA SER A 83 -13.01 -8.78 3.12
C SER A 83 -14.02 -9.51 4.00
N THR A 84 -14.15 -9.10 5.27
CA THR A 84 -15.10 -9.68 6.23
C THR A 84 -16.48 -9.02 6.17
N CYS A 85 -16.59 -7.85 5.54
CA CYS A 85 -17.81 -7.06 5.57
C CYS A 85 -18.87 -7.60 4.60
N PRO A 86 -20.04 -8.13 5.09
CA PRO A 86 -21.08 -8.64 4.20
C PRO A 86 -21.79 -7.54 3.40
N SER A 87 -21.69 -6.28 3.85
CA SER A 87 -22.30 -5.11 3.20
C SER A 87 -21.36 -4.41 2.21
N GLY A 88 -20.14 -4.91 1.99
CA GLY A 88 -19.19 -4.36 1.04
C GLY A 88 -18.76 -2.91 1.35
N VAL A 89 -18.55 -2.58 2.63
CA VAL A 89 -18.08 -1.26 3.06
C VAL A 89 -16.64 -1.07 2.65
N GLN A 90 -16.35 -0.09 1.81
CA GLN A 90 -15.01 0.29 1.37
C GLN A 90 -14.34 1.16 2.45
N TYR A 91 -13.98 0.52 3.55
CA TYR A 91 -13.46 1.18 4.74
C TYR A 91 -12.13 1.92 4.49
N GLY A 92 -11.27 1.38 3.63
CA GLY A 92 -9.98 1.99 3.30
C GLY A 92 -10.14 3.41 2.75
N HIS A 93 -11.04 3.60 1.79
CA HIS A 93 -11.33 4.93 1.24
C HIS A 93 -11.94 5.85 2.30
N LEU A 94 -12.86 5.35 3.11
CA LEU A 94 -13.47 6.14 4.18
C LEU A 94 -12.46 6.61 5.22
N VAL A 95 -11.51 5.75 5.64
CA VAL A 95 -10.51 6.14 6.64
C VAL A 95 -9.49 7.14 6.07
N ASP A 96 -9.18 7.05 4.79
CA ASP A 96 -8.27 8.00 4.12
C ASP A 96 -8.93 9.40 4.00
N ILE A 97 -10.22 9.46 3.63
CA ILE A 97 -11.01 10.70 3.66
C ILE A 97 -11.08 11.25 5.10
N GLY A 98 -11.40 10.41 6.08
CA GLY A 98 -11.51 10.82 7.46
C GLY A 98 -10.20 11.35 8.04
N ARG A 99 -9.06 10.73 7.72
CA ARG A 99 -7.73 11.21 8.13
C ARG A 99 -7.40 12.57 7.53
N LYS A 100 -7.67 12.77 6.24
CA LYS A 100 -7.47 14.06 5.57
C LYS A 100 -8.25 15.16 6.27
N ILE A 101 -9.56 14.98 6.42
CA ILE A 101 -10.44 15.97 7.05
C ILE A 101 -10.03 16.28 8.50
N VAL A 102 -9.69 15.26 9.27
CA VAL A 102 -9.26 15.44 10.67
C VAL A 102 -7.90 16.12 10.76
N ASP A 103 -6.96 15.82 9.86
CA ASP A 103 -5.64 16.48 9.84
C ASP A 103 -5.71 17.96 9.45
N GLU A 104 -6.67 18.37 8.61
CA GLU A 104 -6.92 19.76 8.27
C GLU A 104 -7.45 20.57 9.47
N GLN A 105 -8.18 19.92 10.38
CA GLN A 105 -8.83 20.59 11.52
C GLN A 105 -8.05 20.48 12.83
N VAL A 106 -7.23 19.42 13.00
CA VAL A 106 -6.52 19.15 14.26
C VAL A 106 -5.02 19.27 14.06
N THR A 107 -4.44 20.31 14.65
CA THR A 107 -3.00 20.54 14.58
C THR A 107 -2.23 19.48 15.38
N ARG A 108 -1.26 18.84 14.73
CA ARG A 108 -0.35 17.89 15.36
C ARG A 108 0.76 18.59 16.16
N PRO A 109 1.28 17.96 17.24
CA PRO A 109 2.48 18.44 17.89
C PRO A 109 3.66 18.56 16.92
N ARG A 110 4.48 19.60 17.06
CA ARG A 110 5.62 19.87 16.16
C ARG A 110 6.56 18.69 15.99
N GLY A 111 6.89 17.96 17.07
CA GLY A 111 7.77 16.79 17.01
C GLY A 111 7.19 15.66 16.14
N GLU A 112 5.88 15.44 16.19
CA GLU A 112 5.20 14.45 15.35
C GLU A 112 5.16 14.88 13.89
N GLN A 113 4.90 16.16 13.62
CA GLN A 113 4.95 16.71 12.25
C GLN A 113 6.34 16.50 11.63
N TRP A 114 7.39 16.84 12.37
CA TRP A 114 8.77 16.63 11.93
C TRP A 114 9.10 15.15 11.67
N LEU A 115 8.67 14.26 12.56
CA LEU A 115 8.87 12.82 12.38
C LEU A 115 8.16 12.30 11.12
N ARG A 116 6.90 12.69 10.90
CA ARG A 116 6.13 12.30 9.69
C ARG A 116 6.81 12.83 8.42
N LEU A 117 7.24 14.09 8.43
CA LEU A 117 7.95 14.70 7.31
C LEU A 117 9.29 14.00 7.04
N ALA A 118 10.06 13.70 8.10
CA ALA A 118 11.32 12.98 8.00
C ALA A 118 11.13 11.56 7.44
N LEU A 119 10.08 10.85 7.86
CA LEU A 119 9.73 9.54 7.32
C LEU A 119 9.30 9.63 5.85
N ALA A 120 8.39 10.55 5.51
CA ALA A 120 7.90 10.71 4.15
C ALA A 120 9.00 11.06 3.15
N ARG A 121 9.93 11.93 3.54
CA ARG A 121 11.06 12.35 2.68
C ARG A 121 12.23 11.39 2.76
N GLY A 122 12.58 10.91 3.94
CA GLY A 122 13.76 10.08 4.18
C GLY A 122 13.66 8.70 3.53
N LEU A 123 12.53 8.00 3.72
CA LEU A 123 12.32 6.67 3.15
C LEU A 123 12.19 6.68 1.61
N ASN A 124 11.75 7.80 1.05
CA ASN A 124 11.63 8.00 -0.41
C ASN A 124 12.87 8.68 -1.02
N SER A 125 13.88 8.99 -0.20
CA SER A 125 15.10 9.64 -0.67
C SER A 125 15.98 8.67 -1.47
N PRO A 126 16.63 9.12 -2.56
CA PRO A 126 17.62 8.32 -3.27
C PRO A 126 18.82 7.95 -2.37
N TRP A 127 19.07 8.71 -1.31
CA TRP A 127 20.11 8.44 -0.32
C TRP A 127 19.74 7.37 0.71
N PHE A 128 18.47 6.95 0.79
CA PHE A 128 18.01 5.96 1.77
C PHE A 128 18.81 4.65 1.69
N GLY A 129 19.04 4.15 0.47
CA GLY A 129 19.82 2.93 0.26
C GLY A 129 21.26 3.03 0.77
N ALA A 130 21.92 4.16 0.52
CA ALA A 130 23.28 4.41 0.99
C ALA A 130 23.33 4.54 2.52
N ALA A 131 22.39 5.29 3.10
CA ALA A 131 22.28 5.45 4.55
C ALA A 131 21.99 4.12 5.25
N MET A 132 21.13 3.28 4.67
CA MET A 132 20.81 1.94 5.19
C MET A 132 22.05 1.03 5.16
N LYS A 133 22.81 1.01 4.06
CA LYS A 133 24.06 0.23 3.95
C LYS A 133 25.10 0.68 4.99
N LEU A 134 25.23 1.99 5.20
CA LEU A 134 26.11 2.51 6.24
C LEU A 134 25.63 2.07 7.63
N GLY A 135 24.33 2.18 7.92
CA GLY A 135 23.73 1.70 9.17
C GLY A 135 23.95 0.21 9.39
N GLN A 136 23.84 -0.60 8.33
CA GLN A 136 24.13 -2.04 8.37
C GLN A 136 25.62 -2.33 8.65
N ALA A 137 26.53 -1.57 8.07
CA ALA A 137 27.97 -1.73 8.31
C ALA A 137 28.36 -1.45 9.77
N VAL A 138 27.75 -0.42 10.38
CA VAL A 138 28.02 -0.05 11.79
C VAL A 138 27.06 -0.69 12.79
N ARG A 139 26.21 -1.61 12.35
CA ARG A 139 25.13 -2.22 13.17
C ARG A 139 25.64 -2.79 14.49
N GLY A 140 26.87 -3.33 14.54
CA GLY A 140 27.46 -3.93 15.73
C GLY A 140 27.70 -2.94 16.88
N VAL A 141 27.93 -1.67 16.56
CA VAL A 141 28.19 -0.61 17.53
C VAL A 141 26.99 0.29 17.82
N LEU A 142 25.86 0.06 17.12
CA LEU A 142 24.64 0.84 17.34
C LEU A 142 23.98 0.51 18.69
N PRO A 143 23.44 1.52 19.40
CA PRO A 143 22.58 1.28 20.54
C PRO A 143 21.41 0.34 20.17
N ARG A 144 20.99 -0.51 21.12
CA ARG A 144 19.97 -1.54 20.89
C ARG A 144 18.72 -1.02 20.18
N LYS A 145 18.17 0.13 20.60
CA LYS A 145 16.98 0.76 20.00
C LYS A 145 17.15 1.10 18.52
N LEU A 146 18.34 1.47 18.07
CA LEU A 146 18.64 1.76 16.66
C LEU A 146 19.00 0.47 15.90
N ARG A 147 19.76 -0.41 16.52
CA ARG A 147 20.13 -1.72 15.95
C ARG A 147 18.90 -2.55 15.58
N ASP A 148 17.86 -2.53 16.40
CA ASP A 148 16.62 -3.28 16.15
C ASP A 148 15.82 -2.71 14.97
N LYS A 149 16.09 -1.47 14.55
CA LYS A 149 15.48 -0.82 13.37
C LYS A 149 16.31 -0.97 12.09
N VAL A 150 17.55 -1.39 12.20
CA VAL A 150 18.44 -1.64 11.06
C VAL A 150 18.61 -3.15 10.88
N PRO A 151 17.97 -3.77 9.87
CA PRO A 151 18.08 -5.20 9.63
C PRO A 151 19.52 -5.59 9.30
N ALA A 152 19.89 -6.84 9.59
CA ALA A 152 21.17 -7.36 9.15
C ALA A 152 21.26 -7.33 7.62
N PRO A 153 22.46 -7.10 7.04
CA PRO A 153 22.63 -7.08 5.60
C PRO A 153 22.25 -8.45 5.01
N GLN A 154 21.46 -8.43 3.97
CA GLN A 154 21.07 -9.63 3.23
C GLN A 154 21.60 -9.57 1.79
N ARG A 155 22.04 -10.72 1.27
CA ARG A 155 22.45 -10.83 -0.12
C ARG A 155 21.22 -10.92 -1.01
N ALA A 156 21.17 -10.13 -2.09
CA ALA A 156 20.08 -10.18 -3.04
C ALA A 156 19.93 -11.56 -3.71
N GLY A 157 21.02 -12.29 -3.88
CA GLY A 157 21.07 -13.50 -4.71
C GLY A 157 21.17 -13.14 -6.19
N ALA A 158 21.25 -14.17 -7.04
CA ALA A 158 21.32 -13.98 -8.48
C ALA A 158 19.98 -13.48 -9.03
N TRP A 159 20.05 -12.52 -9.96
CA TRP A 159 18.92 -12.12 -10.78
C TRP A 159 18.93 -12.95 -12.06
N PRO A 160 17.79 -13.51 -12.52
CA PRO A 160 17.73 -14.26 -13.77
C PRO A 160 18.15 -13.40 -14.97
N THR A 161 18.85 -14.01 -15.89
CA THR A 161 19.29 -13.38 -17.14
C THR A 161 18.60 -13.97 -18.37
N THR A 162 17.78 -14.98 -18.19
CA THR A 162 17.00 -15.64 -19.24
C THR A 162 15.93 -14.70 -19.75
N THR A 163 15.73 -14.67 -21.06
CA THR A 163 14.65 -13.92 -21.70
C THR A 163 13.51 -14.87 -22.03
N HIS A 164 12.29 -14.44 -21.74
CA HIS A 164 11.07 -15.19 -22.02
C HIS A 164 10.07 -14.33 -22.81
N GLU A 165 9.22 -14.97 -23.61
CA GLU A 165 8.15 -14.28 -24.34
C GLU A 165 7.12 -13.67 -23.38
N ARG A 166 6.80 -14.41 -22.31
CA ARG A 166 5.90 -13.91 -21.26
C ARG A 166 6.63 -12.95 -20.35
N GLN A 167 6.12 -11.75 -20.23
CA GLN A 167 6.72 -10.71 -19.41
C GLN A 167 5.73 -10.16 -18.38
N VAL A 168 6.23 -9.93 -17.20
CA VAL A 168 5.52 -9.21 -16.13
C VAL A 168 6.38 -8.06 -15.62
N LEU A 169 5.73 -6.97 -15.25
CA LEU A 169 6.36 -5.88 -14.53
C LEU A 169 6.41 -6.20 -13.04
N MET A 170 7.41 -5.68 -12.35
CA MET A 170 7.46 -5.72 -10.89
C MET A 170 7.93 -4.37 -10.35
N LEU A 171 7.29 -3.91 -9.28
CA LEU A 171 7.77 -2.74 -8.55
C LEU A 171 8.86 -3.15 -7.57
N ALA A 172 10.08 -2.61 -7.74
CA ALA A 172 11.17 -2.87 -6.81
C ALA A 172 10.88 -2.33 -5.40
N GLY A 173 10.08 -1.27 -5.31
CA GLY A 173 9.76 -0.58 -4.06
C GLY A 173 10.83 0.41 -3.62
N CYS A 174 10.50 1.26 -2.63
CA CYS A 174 11.41 2.29 -2.13
C CYS A 174 12.35 1.78 -1.03
N VAL A 175 11.86 0.93 -0.14
CA VAL A 175 12.55 0.46 1.07
C VAL A 175 13.13 -0.95 0.89
N GLN A 176 12.39 -1.82 0.21
CA GLN A 176 12.70 -3.24 0.06
C GLN A 176 14.07 -3.53 -0.56
N PRO A 177 14.54 -2.83 -1.63
CA PRO A 177 15.86 -3.09 -2.20
C PRO A 177 17.02 -2.83 -1.23
N ALA A 178 16.82 -1.93 -0.26
CA ALA A 178 17.85 -1.61 0.74
C ALA A 178 17.80 -2.51 1.97
N MET A 179 16.61 -2.96 2.38
CA MET A 179 16.42 -3.72 3.61
C MET A 179 16.33 -5.23 3.38
N GLN A 180 15.65 -5.66 2.31
CA GLN A 180 15.35 -7.06 1.99
C GLN A 180 15.49 -7.33 0.47
N PRO A 181 16.69 -7.12 -0.11
CA PRO A 181 16.89 -7.23 -1.55
C PRO A 181 16.63 -8.64 -2.11
N ASN A 182 16.72 -9.66 -1.25
CA ASN A 182 16.48 -11.06 -1.60
C ASN A 182 15.02 -11.34 -2.01
N ILE A 183 14.05 -10.55 -1.56
CA ILE A 183 12.63 -10.77 -1.89
C ILE A 183 12.40 -10.55 -3.40
N ASN A 184 12.89 -9.43 -3.95
CA ASN A 184 12.75 -9.14 -5.38
C ASN A 184 13.43 -10.19 -6.25
N SER A 185 14.66 -10.57 -5.92
CA SER A 185 15.40 -11.56 -6.71
C SER A 185 14.82 -12.98 -6.56
N ALA A 186 14.26 -13.33 -5.40
CA ALA A 186 13.55 -14.59 -5.22
C ALA A 186 12.28 -14.64 -6.06
N THR A 187 11.49 -13.55 -6.07
CA THR A 187 10.31 -13.42 -6.93
C THR A 187 10.69 -13.61 -8.40
N ALA A 188 11.74 -12.91 -8.85
CA ALA A 188 12.19 -13.03 -10.23
C ALA A 188 12.62 -14.47 -10.59
N ARG A 189 13.34 -15.18 -9.69
CA ARG A 189 13.75 -16.58 -9.92
C ARG A 189 12.56 -17.54 -9.98
N VAL A 190 11.55 -17.34 -9.15
CA VAL A 190 10.33 -18.17 -9.18
C VAL A 190 9.60 -17.99 -10.49
N LEU A 191 9.48 -16.76 -10.97
CA LEU A 191 8.83 -16.47 -12.25
C LEU A 191 9.66 -16.97 -13.44
N ASP A 192 10.98 -16.81 -13.41
CA ASP A 192 11.90 -17.33 -14.43
C ASP A 192 11.80 -18.84 -14.59
N ALA A 193 11.71 -19.58 -13.47
CA ALA A 193 11.56 -21.04 -13.47
C ALA A 193 10.28 -21.53 -14.18
N VAL A 194 9.28 -20.68 -14.35
CA VAL A 194 8.03 -20.98 -15.07
C VAL A 194 7.93 -20.27 -16.43
N GLY A 195 9.06 -19.80 -16.95
CA GLY A 195 9.12 -19.15 -18.27
C GLY A 195 8.53 -17.75 -18.33
N ILE A 196 8.60 -17.00 -17.24
CA ILE A 196 8.12 -15.62 -17.14
C ILE A 196 9.27 -14.67 -16.81
N GLN A 197 9.53 -13.72 -17.70
CA GLN A 197 10.53 -12.67 -17.47
C GLN A 197 9.98 -11.58 -16.57
N THR A 198 10.73 -11.26 -15.51
CA THR A 198 10.43 -10.13 -14.63
C THR A 198 11.16 -8.87 -15.11
N VAL A 199 10.42 -7.82 -15.42
CA VAL A 199 10.94 -6.54 -15.89
C VAL A 199 10.81 -5.52 -14.77
N LEU A 200 11.93 -4.86 -14.43
CA LEU A 200 11.96 -3.70 -13.54
C LEU A 200 12.07 -2.44 -14.42
N ALA A 201 11.01 -1.63 -14.46
CA ALA A 201 11.09 -0.33 -15.10
C ALA A 201 11.98 0.60 -14.25
N SER A 202 13.08 1.07 -14.82
CA SER A 202 14.12 1.82 -14.08
C SER A 202 13.64 3.14 -13.49
N GLN A 203 12.59 3.73 -14.05
CA GLN A 203 12.00 4.99 -13.60
C GLN A 203 10.87 4.78 -12.57
N ALA A 204 10.42 3.55 -12.35
CA ALA A 204 9.43 3.25 -11.32
C ALA A 204 10.06 3.34 -9.92
N GLY A 205 9.35 3.98 -9.02
CA GLY A 205 9.85 4.28 -7.67
C GLY A 205 8.93 3.79 -6.54
N CYS A 206 8.59 4.68 -5.62
CA CYS A 206 7.65 4.39 -4.53
C CYS A 206 6.22 4.27 -5.07
N CYS A 207 5.43 3.33 -4.51
CA CYS A 207 4.00 3.18 -4.85
C CYS A 207 3.13 4.39 -4.43
N GLY A 208 3.65 5.32 -3.64
CA GLY A 208 2.88 6.45 -3.11
C GLY A 208 2.23 6.23 -1.74
N ALA A 209 2.07 4.99 -1.30
CA ALA A 209 1.36 4.66 -0.07
C ALA A 209 1.84 5.45 1.16
N LEU A 210 3.16 5.57 1.33
CA LEU A 210 3.73 6.25 2.49
C LEU A 210 3.30 7.71 2.56
N LYS A 211 3.42 8.45 1.46
CA LYS A 211 2.98 9.84 1.39
C LYS A 211 1.47 9.95 1.57
N PHE A 212 0.71 9.10 0.90
CA PHE A 212 -0.75 9.11 0.96
C PHE A 212 -1.25 8.91 2.40
N HIS A 213 -0.76 7.90 3.11
CA HIS A 213 -1.15 7.63 4.49
C HIS A 213 -0.58 8.63 5.52
N LEU A 214 0.40 9.42 5.13
CA LEU A 214 0.88 10.57 5.91
C LEU A 214 0.17 11.89 5.54
N ASN A 215 -0.89 11.82 4.72
CA ASN A 215 -1.72 12.92 4.23
C ASN A 215 -1.00 13.91 3.27
N ASP A 216 0.12 13.48 2.65
CA ASP A 216 0.71 14.14 1.48
C ASP A 216 0.13 13.50 0.20
N GLN A 217 -1.18 13.69 -0.02
CA GLN A 217 -1.90 13.04 -1.13
C GLN A 217 -1.38 13.54 -2.50
N GLU A 218 -1.15 14.83 -2.67
CA GLU A 218 -0.59 15.39 -3.90
C GLU A 218 0.80 14.82 -4.22
N GLY A 219 1.67 14.77 -3.24
CA GLY A 219 2.98 14.16 -3.39
C GLY A 219 2.93 12.65 -3.67
N ALA A 220 1.90 11.96 -3.20
CA ALA A 220 1.64 10.56 -3.54
C ALA A 220 1.18 10.42 -4.99
N MET A 221 0.25 11.26 -5.47
CA MET A 221 -0.25 11.24 -6.85
C MET A 221 0.88 11.50 -7.85
N VAL A 222 1.83 12.38 -7.55
CA VAL A 222 3.05 12.57 -8.38
C VAL A 222 3.82 11.25 -8.53
N GLN A 223 3.99 10.48 -7.44
CA GLN A 223 4.67 9.19 -7.50
C GLN A 223 3.87 8.14 -8.29
N MET A 224 2.55 8.15 -8.16
CA MET A 224 1.66 7.26 -8.91
C MET A 224 1.74 7.52 -10.42
N ARG A 225 1.69 8.79 -10.85
CA ARG A 225 1.84 9.19 -12.26
C ARG A 225 3.21 8.75 -12.81
N ALA A 226 4.28 8.98 -12.07
CA ALA A 226 5.63 8.56 -12.48
C ALA A 226 5.74 7.04 -12.66
N ASN A 227 5.10 6.25 -11.79
CA ASN A 227 5.06 4.80 -11.94
C ASN A 227 4.24 4.38 -13.18
N ILE A 228 3.10 5.02 -13.41
CA ILE A 228 2.28 4.77 -14.61
C ILE A 228 3.10 5.05 -15.88
N ASP A 229 3.77 6.20 -15.94
CA ASP A 229 4.59 6.57 -17.10
C ASP A 229 5.76 5.60 -17.32
N ALA A 230 6.39 5.13 -16.23
CA ALA A 230 7.47 4.15 -16.31
C ALA A 230 6.99 2.77 -16.82
N TRP A 231 5.78 2.37 -16.46
CA TRP A 231 5.22 1.07 -16.86
C TRP A 231 4.53 1.09 -18.22
N TRP A 232 4.03 2.25 -18.65
CA TRP A 232 3.16 2.35 -19.81
C TRP A 232 3.77 1.78 -21.09
N PRO A 233 5.04 2.06 -21.47
CA PRO A 233 5.64 1.47 -22.66
C PRO A 233 5.70 -0.06 -22.61
N HIS A 234 5.90 -0.65 -21.45
CA HIS A 234 5.93 -2.11 -21.28
C HIS A 234 4.52 -2.72 -21.34
N ILE A 235 3.51 -1.99 -20.84
CA ILE A 235 2.10 -2.42 -20.95
C ILE A 235 1.67 -2.43 -22.41
N GLU A 236 2.02 -1.39 -23.18
CA GLU A 236 1.76 -1.33 -24.63
C GLU A 236 2.53 -2.41 -25.39
N ALA A 237 3.72 -2.79 -24.93
CA ALA A 237 4.51 -3.88 -25.49
C ALA A 237 4.00 -5.28 -25.11
N GLY A 238 2.91 -5.38 -24.31
CA GLY A 238 2.26 -6.66 -24.00
C GLY A 238 2.61 -7.28 -22.65
N ALA A 239 3.13 -6.52 -21.69
CA ALA A 239 3.30 -7.01 -20.32
C ALA A 239 1.97 -7.50 -19.74
N GLN A 240 1.95 -8.73 -19.23
CA GLN A 240 0.72 -9.44 -18.86
C GLN A 240 0.17 -9.03 -17.51
N ALA A 241 1.04 -8.64 -16.58
CA ALA A 241 0.68 -8.23 -15.22
C ALA A 241 1.72 -7.29 -14.62
N ILE A 242 1.33 -6.60 -13.56
CA ILE A 242 2.22 -5.90 -12.64
C ILE A 242 2.21 -6.69 -11.33
N VAL A 243 3.25 -7.48 -11.10
CA VAL A 243 3.35 -8.35 -9.92
C VAL A 243 3.91 -7.58 -8.73
N MET A 244 3.19 -7.63 -7.63
CA MET A 244 3.56 -6.98 -6.38
C MET A 244 3.91 -8.03 -5.34
N ASN A 245 5.11 -7.96 -4.80
CA ASN A 245 5.60 -8.84 -3.74
C ASN A 245 5.64 -8.16 -2.36
N ALA A 246 5.06 -6.98 -2.27
CA ALA A 246 4.81 -6.23 -1.05
C ALA A 246 3.33 -5.82 -1.05
N SER A 247 2.48 -6.55 -0.33
CA SER A 247 1.01 -6.43 -0.41
C SER A 247 0.50 -5.02 -0.07
N GLY A 248 1.15 -4.30 0.87
CA GLY A 248 0.79 -2.90 1.14
C GLY A 248 1.01 -1.98 -0.07
N CYS A 249 2.08 -2.18 -0.83
CA CYS A 249 2.27 -1.49 -2.12
C CYS A 249 1.24 -1.96 -3.15
N GLY A 250 0.96 -3.27 -3.19
CA GLY A 250 0.00 -3.88 -4.10
C GLY A 250 -1.40 -3.30 -3.97
N VAL A 251 -1.90 -3.17 -2.74
CA VAL A 251 -3.20 -2.55 -2.46
C VAL A 251 -3.24 -1.11 -2.98
N THR A 252 -2.19 -0.34 -2.76
CA THR A 252 -2.14 1.06 -3.22
C THR A 252 -2.11 1.16 -4.75
N VAL A 253 -1.34 0.29 -5.44
CA VAL A 253 -1.30 0.30 -6.92
C VAL A 253 -2.63 -0.16 -7.52
N LYS A 254 -3.32 -1.11 -6.88
CA LYS A 254 -4.68 -1.50 -7.25
C LYS A 254 -5.69 -0.35 -7.13
N ASP A 255 -5.43 0.60 -6.25
CA ASP A 255 -6.26 1.79 -6.05
C ASP A 255 -5.93 2.97 -6.98
N TYR A 256 -4.90 2.89 -7.81
CA TYR A 256 -4.52 4.01 -8.69
C TYR A 256 -5.69 4.49 -9.56
N GLY A 257 -6.48 3.56 -10.11
CA GLY A 257 -7.66 3.87 -10.90
C GLY A 257 -8.72 4.64 -10.13
N HIS A 258 -8.84 4.40 -8.82
CA HIS A 258 -9.73 5.15 -7.94
C HIS A 258 -9.12 6.51 -7.55
N LEU A 259 -7.85 6.52 -7.16
CA LEU A 259 -7.17 7.71 -6.65
C LEU A 259 -6.93 8.78 -7.72
N LEU A 260 -6.76 8.37 -8.97
CA LEU A 260 -6.54 9.25 -10.12
C LEU A 260 -7.76 9.36 -11.05
N ARG A 261 -8.96 8.96 -10.57
CA ARG A 261 -10.19 8.96 -11.41
C ARG A 261 -10.57 10.32 -11.96
N ASP A 262 -10.22 11.38 -11.26
CA ASP A 262 -10.52 12.76 -11.63
C ASP A 262 -9.38 13.43 -12.42
N ASP A 263 -8.29 12.70 -12.71
CA ASP A 263 -7.15 13.18 -13.47
C ASP A 263 -7.38 12.91 -14.97
N PRO A 264 -7.65 13.95 -15.79
CA PRO A 264 -8.01 13.75 -17.20
C PRO A 264 -6.90 13.14 -18.05
N ALA A 265 -5.64 13.23 -17.61
CA ALA A 265 -4.49 12.67 -18.33
C ALA A 265 -4.17 11.22 -17.90
N TYR A 266 -4.55 10.82 -16.70
CA TYR A 266 -4.12 9.56 -16.10
C TYR A 266 -5.25 8.60 -15.74
N ALA A 267 -6.52 9.01 -15.67
CA ALA A 267 -7.63 8.18 -15.20
C ALA A 267 -7.70 6.82 -15.91
N ASP A 268 -7.65 6.80 -17.26
CA ASP A 268 -7.73 5.56 -18.01
C ASP A 268 -6.48 4.68 -17.85
N LYS A 269 -5.29 5.31 -17.84
CA LYS A 269 -4.03 4.59 -17.63
C LYS A 269 -3.97 4.01 -16.22
N ALA A 270 -4.39 4.76 -15.21
CA ALA A 270 -4.45 4.34 -13.82
C ALA A 270 -5.39 3.15 -13.63
N ARG A 271 -6.57 3.20 -14.26
CA ARG A 271 -7.52 2.07 -14.27
C ARG A 271 -6.87 0.82 -14.88
N ARG A 272 -6.20 0.95 -16.01
CA ARG A 272 -5.51 -0.18 -16.67
C ARG A 272 -4.39 -0.74 -15.79
N VAL A 273 -3.59 0.11 -15.15
CA VAL A 273 -2.56 -0.31 -14.18
C VAL A 273 -3.18 -1.07 -13.00
N SER A 274 -4.28 -0.57 -12.43
CA SER A 274 -5.01 -1.26 -11.36
C SER A 274 -5.49 -2.65 -11.76
N GLU A 275 -6.06 -2.79 -12.97
CA GLU A 275 -6.53 -4.06 -13.53
C GLU A 275 -5.42 -5.08 -13.75
N LEU A 276 -4.24 -4.62 -14.18
CA LEU A 276 -3.07 -5.48 -14.41
C LEU A 276 -2.33 -5.85 -13.11
N THR A 277 -2.60 -5.15 -12.01
CA THR A 277 -1.89 -5.36 -10.75
C THR A 277 -2.35 -6.64 -10.06
N ARG A 278 -1.40 -7.50 -9.72
CA ARG A 278 -1.61 -8.75 -8.97
C ARG A 278 -0.65 -8.80 -7.79
N ASP A 279 -1.15 -9.15 -6.61
CA ASP A 279 -0.28 -9.59 -5.53
C ASP A 279 0.37 -10.92 -5.92
N LEU A 280 1.59 -11.17 -5.47
CA LEU A 280 2.27 -12.42 -5.76
C LEU A 280 1.45 -13.64 -5.31
N SER A 281 0.72 -13.53 -4.19
CA SER A 281 -0.16 -14.58 -3.69
C SER A 281 -1.36 -14.86 -4.61
N GLU A 282 -1.82 -13.88 -5.38
CA GLU A 282 -2.87 -14.04 -6.39
C GLU A 282 -2.32 -14.63 -7.70
N PHE A 283 -1.06 -14.38 -8.00
CA PHE A 283 -0.40 -14.84 -9.22
C PHE A 283 0.15 -16.26 -9.10
N LEU A 284 0.66 -16.65 -7.92
CA LEU A 284 1.23 -17.97 -7.69
C LEU A 284 0.28 -19.15 -7.99
N PRO A 285 -1.02 -19.11 -7.66
CA PRO A 285 -1.94 -20.21 -8.02
C PRO A 285 -2.00 -20.48 -9.52
N GLU A 286 -1.88 -19.44 -10.36
CA GLU A 286 -1.91 -19.58 -11.83
C GLU A 286 -0.70 -20.37 -12.39
N ILE A 287 0.41 -20.38 -11.66
CA ILE A 287 1.67 -21.02 -12.05
C ILE A 287 2.03 -22.23 -11.20
N ALA A 288 1.19 -22.58 -10.23
CA ALA A 288 1.47 -23.63 -9.23
C ALA A 288 1.69 -25.01 -9.86
N ASP A 289 0.90 -25.35 -10.88
CA ASP A 289 1.00 -26.66 -11.55
C ASP A 289 2.33 -26.82 -12.27
N VAL A 290 2.84 -25.75 -12.89
CA VAL A 290 4.15 -25.74 -13.56
C VAL A 290 5.27 -25.93 -12.53
N LEU A 291 5.21 -25.24 -11.41
CA LEU A 291 6.16 -25.35 -10.30
C LEU A 291 6.15 -26.76 -9.66
N GLN A 292 5.00 -27.43 -9.61
CA GLN A 292 4.89 -28.81 -9.09
C GLN A 292 5.41 -29.85 -10.09
N GLY A 293 5.21 -29.62 -11.38
CA GLY A 293 5.72 -30.49 -12.46
C GLY A 293 7.24 -30.57 -12.47
N ASP A 294 7.92 -29.46 -12.27
CA ASP A 294 9.39 -29.39 -12.23
C ASP A 294 9.99 -30.12 -10.99
N ARG A 295 9.30 -30.11 -9.85
CA ARG A 295 9.71 -30.88 -8.66
C ARG A 295 9.69 -32.41 -8.89
N LYS A 296 8.83 -32.90 -9.78
CA LYS A 296 8.79 -34.35 -10.11
C LYS A 296 9.93 -34.69 -11.05
N SER A 297 10.31 -33.84 -11.98
CA SER A 297 11.42 -34.08 -12.90
C SER A 297 12.79 -34.08 -12.21
N THR A 298 13.01 -33.20 -11.23
CA THR A 298 14.27 -33.15 -10.46
C THR A 298 14.46 -34.33 -9.51
N ARG A 299 13.38 -34.99 -9.05
CA ARG A 299 13.48 -36.19 -8.20
C ARG A 299 13.74 -37.48 -8.96
N LEU A 300 13.56 -37.49 -10.29
CA LEU A 300 13.81 -38.66 -11.12
C LEU A 300 15.26 -38.71 -11.63
N ASN A 301 16.04 -37.62 -11.48
CA ASN A 301 17.43 -37.53 -11.92
C ASN A 301 18.45 -37.47 -10.77
N SER A 302 18.06 -37.81 -9.55
CA SER A 302 18.94 -38.00 -8.39
C SER A 302 18.86 -39.51 -7.87
#